data_94ab398f974fd1deda253ee73ed04361
#
_entry.id   94ab398f974fd1deda253ee73ed04361
#
_cell.length_a   1.000
_cell.length_b   1.000
_cell.length_c   1.000
_cell.angle_alpha   90.00
_cell.angle_beta   90.00
_cell.angle_gamma   90.00
#
_symmetry.space_group_name_H-M   'P 1'
#
loop_
_entity.id
_entity.type
_entity.pdbx_description
1 polymer ?
#
loop_
_entity_poly.entity_id
_entity_poly.type
_entity_poly.pdbx_seq_one_letter_code
_entity_poly.pdbx_strand_id
1 'polypeptide(L)'
;MALVEPAQEEGSGRQNFAPAFELFEGTRLVGANNETRGIFNGVFMTVGEVRDDDCDVVDEFGNRAALTFATIARSARLAWAMTVDSSQSREFECPVVLWDLGSRFYSLRRLYVAITRVRRPERLVVVGG
;
A
#
# COMPACT_ATOMS: atom_id res chain seq x y z
N MET A 1 16.74 9.71 0.46
CA MET A 1 16.45 8.33 -0.03
C MET A 1 16.91 7.33 1.02
N ALA A 2 16.09 6.36 1.33
CA ALA A 2 16.43 5.29 2.25
C ALA A 2 15.97 3.95 1.67
N LEU A 3 16.77 2.91 1.84
CA LEU A 3 16.43 1.54 1.45
C LEU A 3 15.78 0.85 2.64
N VAL A 4 14.58 0.34 2.42
CA VAL A 4 13.87 -0.49 3.41
C VAL A 4 14.00 -1.95 3.00
N GLU A 5 14.68 -2.72 3.83
CA GLU A 5 14.84 -4.15 3.63
C GLU A 5 13.70 -4.92 4.29
N PRO A 6 13.29 -6.05 3.69
CA PRO A 6 12.24 -6.88 4.27
C PRO A 6 12.65 -7.41 5.63
N ALA A 7 11.68 -7.45 6.55
CA ALA A 7 11.89 -8.05 7.85
C ALA A 7 12.15 -9.55 7.69
N GLN A 8 13.23 -10.05 8.29
CA GLN A 8 13.47 -11.47 8.39
C GLN A 8 12.68 -12.02 9.58
N GLU A 9 11.60 -12.73 9.31
CA GLU A 9 10.93 -13.52 10.35
C GLU A 9 11.64 -14.87 10.50
N GLU A 10 12.30 -15.05 11.61
CA GLU A 10 12.82 -16.37 11.98
C GLU A 10 11.64 -17.27 12.36
N GLY A 11 11.43 -18.33 11.60
CA GLY A 11 10.65 -19.48 12.04
C GLY A 11 9.30 -19.74 11.39
N SER A 12 8.80 -18.96 10.45
CA SER A 12 7.63 -19.35 9.67
C SER A 12 8.03 -19.77 8.25
N GLY A 13 7.65 -20.98 7.85
CA GLY A 13 7.97 -21.53 6.52
C GLY A 13 7.24 -20.86 5.35
N ARG A 14 6.68 -19.68 5.55
CA ARG A 14 6.16 -18.80 4.51
C ARG A 14 7.02 -17.55 4.49
N GLN A 15 8.03 -17.58 3.68
CA GLN A 15 8.81 -16.40 3.35
C GLN A 15 7.95 -15.47 2.49
N ASN A 16 7.22 -14.57 3.12
CA ASN A 16 6.68 -13.42 2.42
C ASN A 16 7.83 -12.47 2.11
N PHE A 17 8.50 -12.72 0.99
CA PHE A 17 9.50 -11.79 0.47
C PHE A 17 8.79 -10.53 -0.04
N ALA A 18 8.56 -9.58 0.85
CA ALA A 18 8.35 -8.22 0.39
C ALA A 18 9.68 -7.74 -0.20
N PRO A 19 9.74 -7.33 -1.45
CA PRO A 19 10.97 -6.82 -2.02
C PRO A 19 11.43 -5.56 -1.26
N ALA A 20 12.74 -5.37 -1.14
CA ALA A 20 13.29 -4.12 -0.65
C ALA A 20 12.79 -2.95 -1.51
N PHE A 21 12.51 -1.82 -0.89
CA PHE A 21 12.07 -0.62 -1.59
C PHE A 21 12.74 0.64 -1.05
N GLU A 22 12.77 1.67 -1.87
CA GLU A 22 13.34 2.95 -1.51
C GLU A 22 12.27 3.89 -0.96
N LEU A 23 12.61 4.62 0.12
CA LEU A 23 11.75 5.64 0.69
C LEU A 23 12.23 7.03 0.30
N PHE A 24 11.28 7.82 -0.14
CA PHE A 24 11.44 9.25 -0.41
C PHE A 24 10.37 10.03 0.35
N GLU A 25 10.63 11.30 0.56
CA GLU A 25 9.58 12.22 0.97
C GLU A 25 8.44 12.20 -0.08
N GLY A 26 7.22 12.01 0.39
CA GLY A 26 6.04 11.86 -0.47
C GLY A 26 5.70 10.43 -0.87
N THR A 27 6.54 9.43 -0.55
CA THR A 27 6.22 8.02 -0.79
C THR A 27 4.93 7.65 -0.06
N ARG A 28 4.04 6.96 -0.75
CA ARG A 28 2.79 6.47 -0.18
C ARG A 28 2.93 5.03 0.29
N LEU A 29 2.50 4.80 1.51
CA LEU A 29 2.49 3.51 2.17
C LEU A 29 1.07 3.13 2.57
N VAL A 30 0.84 1.85 2.75
CA VAL A 30 -0.38 1.31 3.35
C VAL A 30 -0.01 0.36 4.48
N GLY A 31 -0.71 0.47 5.60
CA GLY A 31 -0.52 -0.44 6.72
C GLY A 31 -0.90 -1.87 6.36
N ALA A 32 -0.08 -2.83 6.76
CA ALA A 32 -0.24 -4.24 6.45
C ALA A 32 -0.76 -5.06 7.65
N ASN A 33 -0.69 -4.51 8.85
CA ASN A 33 -1.18 -5.16 10.07
C ASN A 33 -1.45 -4.11 11.16
N ASN A 34 -1.93 -4.53 12.32
CA ASN A 34 -2.21 -3.69 13.47
C ASN A 34 -1.21 -3.91 14.63
N GLU A 35 -0.08 -4.52 14.36
CA GLU A 35 0.89 -4.90 15.39
C GLU A 35 1.72 -3.73 15.90
N THR A 36 1.86 -2.70 15.08
CA THR A 36 2.70 -1.54 15.40
C THR A 36 1.83 -0.33 15.74
N ARG A 37 2.16 0.31 16.86
CA ARG A 37 1.50 1.56 17.26
C ARG A 37 1.72 2.65 16.19
N GLY A 38 0.63 3.24 15.74
CA GLY A 38 0.64 4.27 14.70
C GLY A 38 0.49 3.75 13.28
N ILE A 39 0.48 2.43 13.09
CA ILE A 39 0.18 1.80 11.80
C ILE A 39 -1.08 0.96 11.95
N PHE A 40 -2.05 1.19 11.08
CA PHE A 40 -3.31 0.44 11.06
C PHE A 40 -3.45 -0.27 9.70
N ASN A 41 -3.91 -1.51 9.75
CA ASN A 41 -4.12 -2.30 8.53
C ASN A 41 -5.05 -1.58 7.56
N GLY A 42 -4.61 -1.42 6.32
CA GLY A 42 -5.38 -0.79 5.25
C GLY A 42 -5.42 0.74 5.28
N VAL A 43 -4.81 1.40 6.25
CA VAL A 43 -4.75 2.86 6.34
C VAL A 43 -3.57 3.39 5.53
N PHE A 44 -3.82 4.38 4.68
CA PHE A 44 -2.79 5.05 3.88
C PHE A 44 -1.99 6.05 4.71
N MET A 45 -0.70 6.11 4.41
CA MET A 45 0.25 7.03 5.02
C MET A 45 1.11 7.67 3.94
N THR A 46 1.56 8.88 4.19
CA THR A 46 2.54 9.57 3.34
C THR A 46 3.81 9.82 4.13
N VAL A 47 4.94 9.47 3.54
CA VAL A 47 6.26 9.70 4.14
C VAL A 47 6.60 11.17 4.07
N GLY A 48 7.00 11.76 5.20
CA GLY A 48 7.53 13.10 5.32
C GLY A 48 9.06 13.11 5.30
N GLU A 49 9.67 13.75 6.28
CA GLU A 49 11.13 13.83 6.38
C GLU A 49 11.76 12.46 6.59
N VAL A 50 12.72 12.11 5.75
CA VAL A 50 13.50 10.87 5.84
C VAL A 50 14.84 11.16 6.51
N ARG A 51 15.13 10.47 7.59
CA ARG A 51 16.39 10.56 8.36
C ARG A 51 17.20 9.28 8.17
N ASP A 52 18.28 9.10 8.94
CA ASP A 52 19.18 7.96 8.78
C ASP A 52 18.55 6.62 9.18
N ASP A 53 17.75 6.60 10.25
CA ASP A 53 17.16 5.36 10.81
C ASP A 53 15.64 5.36 10.83
N ASP A 54 15.00 6.50 10.64
CA ASP A 54 13.57 6.66 10.70
C ASP A 54 13.05 7.70 9.71
N CYS A 55 11.75 7.81 9.64
CA CYS A 55 11.08 8.87 8.89
C CYS A 55 9.78 9.28 9.59
N ASP A 56 9.30 10.47 9.24
CA ASP A 56 7.98 10.90 9.63
C ASP A 56 6.94 10.34 8.66
N VAL A 57 5.78 9.98 9.19
CA VAL A 57 4.62 9.60 8.39
C VAL A 57 3.39 10.36 8.86
N VAL A 58 2.51 10.66 7.92
CA VAL A 58 1.19 11.26 8.17
C VAL A 58 0.15 10.33 7.56
N ASP A 59 -0.80 9.88 8.35
CA ASP A 59 -1.88 9.03 7.85
C ASP A 59 -2.99 9.85 7.18
N GLU A 60 -3.94 9.17 6.56
CA GLU A 60 -5.06 9.80 5.86
C GLU A 60 -6.02 10.58 6.79
N PHE A 61 -5.89 10.39 8.10
CA PHE A 61 -6.67 11.11 9.11
C PHE A 61 -5.91 12.29 9.74
N GLY A 62 -4.68 12.55 9.28
CA GLY A 62 -3.85 13.64 9.78
C GLY A 62 -2.99 13.30 11.00
N ASN A 63 -3.01 12.05 11.46
CA ASN A 63 -2.14 11.62 12.56
C ASN A 63 -0.69 11.50 12.08
N ARG A 64 0.24 11.97 12.92
CA ARG A 64 1.68 11.96 12.63
C ARG A 64 2.40 10.99 13.57
N ALA A 65 3.38 10.30 13.03
CA ALA A 65 4.25 9.43 13.80
C ALA A 65 5.64 9.40 13.18
N ALA A 66 6.66 9.15 14.00
CA ALA A 66 8.00 8.82 13.52
C ALA A 66 8.16 7.30 13.58
N LEU A 67 8.50 6.69 12.46
CA LEU A 67 8.63 5.25 12.33
C LEU A 67 10.02 4.87 11.85
N THR A 68 10.61 3.88 12.49
CA THR A 68 11.89 3.31 12.05
C THR A 68 11.70 2.53 10.74
N PHE A 69 12.75 2.41 9.94
CA PHE A 69 12.69 1.64 8.69
C PHE A 69 12.40 0.16 8.96
N ALA A 70 12.90 -0.40 10.05
CA ALA A 70 12.58 -1.76 10.45
C ALA A 70 11.08 -1.96 10.74
N THR A 71 10.45 -1.00 11.38
CA THR A 71 9.00 -0.99 11.64
C THR A 71 8.21 -0.91 10.34
N ILE A 72 8.60 -0.03 9.43
CA ILE A 72 7.96 0.11 8.12
C ILE A 72 8.08 -1.19 7.32
N ALA A 73 9.27 -1.80 7.29
CA ALA A 73 9.49 -3.07 6.60
C ALA A 73 8.58 -4.19 7.08
N ARG A 74 8.28 -4.22 8.38
CA ARG A 74 7.43 -5.24 9.00
C ARG A 74 5.94 -4.98 8.86
N SER A 75 5.52 -3.72 8.88
CA SER A 75 4.13 -3.35 9.12
C SER A 75 3.50 -2.52 8.01
N ALA A 76 4.23 -2.16 6.98
CA ALA A 76 3.73 -1.35 5.87
C ALA A 76 4.21 -1.87 4.51
N ARG A 77 3.50 -1.46 3.47
CA ARG A 77 3.82 -1.76 2.06
C ARG A 77 3.72 -0.50 1.23
N LEU A 78 4.38 -0.48 0.07
CA LEU A 78 4.17 0.57 -0.93
C LEU A 78 2.72 0.57 -1.40
N ALA A 79 2.14 1.75 -1.49
CA ALA A 79 0.73 1.95 -1.87
C ALA A 79 0.55 2.43 -3.32
N TRP A 80 1.50 2.14 -4.21
CA TRP A 80 1.40 2.48 -5.64
C TRP A 80 0.35 1.64 -6.37
N ALA A 81 0.16 0.42 -5.92
CA ALA A 81 -0.81 -0.51 -6.47
C ALA A 81 -1.38 -1.39 -5.36
N MET A 82 -2.55 -1.93 -5.59
CA MET A 82 -3.19 -2.85 -4.65
C MET A 82 -4.03 -3.86 -5.42
N THR A 83 -4.35 -4.97 -4.78
CA THR A 83 -5.30 -5.93 -5.32
C THR A 83 -6.73 -5.38 -5.24
N VAL A 84 -7.60 -5.88 -6.09
CA VAL A 84 -9.03 -5.53 -6.04
C VAL A 84 -9.61 -5.88 -4.67
N ASP A 85 -9.23 -7.01 -4.11
CA ASP A 85 -9.72 -7.44 -2.79
C ASP A 85 -9.30 -6.47 -1.68
N SER A 86 -8.10 -5.92 -1.76
CA SER A 86 -7.62 -4.89 -0.82
C SER A 86 -8.33 -3.54 -0.98
N SER A 87 -8.92 -3.28 -2.14
CA SER A 87 -9.66 -2.04 -2.42
C SER A 87 -11.10 -2.06 -1.93
N GLN A 88 -11.60 -3.18 -1.46
CA GLN A 88 -12.96 -3.28 -0.92
C GLN A 88 -13.13 -2.31 0.25
N SER A 89 -14.29 -1.69 0.36
CA SER A 89 -14.61 -0.65 1.35
C SER A 89 -13.92 0.70 1.12
N ARG A 90 -13.26 0.87 -0.04
CA ARG A 90 -12.63 2.15 -0.40
C ARG A 90 -13.22 2.72 -1.68
N GLU A 91 -13.27 4.03 -1.74
CA GLU A 91 -13.56 4.79 -2.96
C GLU A 91 -12.40 5.73 -3.26
N PHE A 92 -12.09 5.89 -4.53
CA PHE A 92 -10.99 6.74 -4.98
C PHE A 92 -11.51 7.94 -5.77
N GLU A 93 -11.07 9.13 -5.40
CA GLU A 93 -11.30 10.35 -6.18
C GLU A 93 -10.24 10.57 -7.26
N CYS A 94 -9.06 9.97 -7.07
CA CYS A 94 -7.99 9.98 -8.06
C CYS A 94 -8.27 9.02 -9.21
N PRO A 95 -7.61 9.19 -10.37
CA PRO A 95 -7.68 8.22 -11.44
C PRO A 95 -7.24 6.83 -10.98
N VAL A 96 -7.99 5.82 -11.39
CA VAL A 96 -7.70 4.41 -11.10
C VAL A 96 -7.41 3.68 -12.39
N VAL A 97 -6.30 2.96 -12.42
CA VAL A 97 -5.89 2.16 -13.57
C VAL A 97 -6.06 0.68 -13.23
N LEU A 98 -6.86 0.00 -14.01
CA LEU A 98 -7.02 -1.45 -13.93
C LEU A 98 -6.02 -2.13 -14.86
N TRP A 99 -5.17 -2.98 -14.29
CA TRP A 99 -4.15 -3.73 -15.00
C TRP A 99 -4.51 -5.21 -15.10
N ASP A 100 -3.99 -5.84 -16.14
CA ASP A 100 -3.98 -7.30 -16.27
C ASP A 100 -5.36 -7.94 -16.18
N LEU A 101 -6.33 -7.38 -16.91
CA LEU A 101 -7.70 -7.93 -16.98
C LEU A 101 -7.76 -9.36 -17.54
N GLY A 102 -6.75 -9.77 -18.30
CA GLY A 102 -6.63 -11.14 -18.80
C GLY A 102 -6.14 -12.14 -17.76
N SER A 103 -5.79 -11.70 -16.57
CA SER A 103 -5.35 -12.58 -15.50
C SER A 103 -6.44 -13.57 -15.07
N ARG A 104 -6.05 -14.82 -14.81
CA ARG A 104 -6.92 -15.85 -14.26
C ARG A 104 -7.56 -15.49 -12.90
N PHE A 105 -7.00 -14.50 -12.22
CA PHE A 105 -7.50 -14.03 -10.92
C PHE A 105 -8.66 -13.05 -11.05
N TYR A 106 -8.92 -12.52 -12.26
CA TYR A 106 -10.08 -11.69 -12.50
C TYR A 106 -11.34 -12.51 -12.75
N SER A 107 -12.38 -12.19 -12.02
CA SER A 107 -13.74 -12.67 -12.26
C SER A 107 -14.64 -11.48 -12.56
N LEU A 108 -15.83 -11.73 -13.10
CA LEU A 108 -16.84 -10.67 -13.28
C LEU A 108 -17.13 -9.94 -11.97
N ARG A 109 -17.17 -10.67 -10.86
CA ARG A 109 -17.41 -10.09 -9.53
C ARG A 109 -16.28 -9.13 -9.13
N ARG A 110 -15.02 -9.52 -9.34
CA ARG A 110 -13.87 -8.67 -9.04
C ARG A 110 -13.83 -7.43 -9.93
N LEU A 111 -14.14 -7.59 -11.21
CA LEU A 111 -14.23 -6.47 -12.14
C LEU A 111 -15.33 -5.49 -11.70
N TYR A 112 -16.49 -5.98 -11.30
CA TYR A 112 -17.57 -5.14 -10.78
C TYR A 112 -17.11 -4.36 -9.55
N VAL A 113 -16.48 -5.02 -8.58
CA VAL A 113 -15.93 -4.36 -7.38
C VAL A 113 -14.91 -3.29 -7.78
N ALA A 114 -13.99 -3.59 -8.68
CA ALA A 114 -12.97 -2.64 -9.12
C ALA A 114 -13.59 -1.39 -9.75
N ILE A 115 -14.57 -1.55 -10.62
CA ILE A 115 -15.26 -0.43 -11.29
C ILE A 115 -15.99 0.46 -10.27
N THR A 116 -16.56 -0.11 -9.23
CA THR A 116 -17.29 0.63 -8.20
C THR A 116 -16.41 1.40 -7.22
N ARG A 117 -15.08 1.23 -7.28
CA ARG A 117 -14.15 1.96 -6.40
C ARG A 117 -13.86 3.38 -6.88
N VAL A 118 -14.28 3.74 -8.07
CA VAL A 118 -14.05 5.07 -8.64
C VAL A 118 -15.32 5.89 -8.52
N ARG A 119 -15.23 7.07 -7.92
CA ARG A 119 -16.40 7.97 -7.80
C ARG A 119 -16.87 8.54 -9.13
N ARG A 120 -15.93 8.72 -10.07
CA ARG A 120 -16.21 9.28 -11.38
C ARG A 120 -15.78 8.32 -12.48
N PRO A 121 -16.70 7.81 -13.32
CA PRO A 121 -16.37 6.85 -14.38
C PRO A 121 -15.28 7.33 -15.34
N GLU A 122 -15.19 8.63 -15.60
CA GLU A 122 -14.18 9.23 -16.48
C GLU A 122 -12.74 9.11 -15.94
N ARG A 123 -12.59 8.78 -14.66
CA ARG A 123 -11.29 8.57 -14.03
C ARG A 123 -10.84 7.11 -14.00
N LEU A 124 -11.65 6.23 -14.53
CA LEU A 124 -11.30 4.82 -14.69
C LEU A 124 -10.55 4.61 -16.00
N VAL A 125 -9.33 4.07 -15.91
CA VAL A 125 -8.53 3.68 -17.06
C VAL A 125 -8.33 2.18 -17.03
N VAL A 126 -8.61 1.52 -18.15
CA VAL A 126 -8.42 0.08 -18.29
C VAL A 126 -7.26 -0.17 -19.24
N VAL A 127 -6.25 -0.90 -18.77
CA VAL A 127 -5.13 -1.34 -19.59
C VAL A 127 -5.35 -2.81 -19.94
N GLY A 128 -5.53 -3.09 -21.21
CA GLY A 128 -5.71 -4.43 -21.73
C GLY A 128 -4.48 -5.29 -21.45
N GLY A 129 -4.70 -6.51 -20.97
CA GLY A 129 -3.68 -7.53 -20.77
C GLY A 129 -3.82 -8.66 -21.76
#